data_0b9713cbfc8b406cad18747480ac427c
#
_entry.id   0b9713cbfc8b406cad18747480ac427c
#
_cell.length_a   1.000
_cell.length_b   1.000
_cell.length_c   1.000
_cell.angle_alpha   90.00
_cell.angle_beta   90.00
_cell.angle_gamma   90.00
#
_symmetry.space_group_name_H-M   'P 1'
#
loop_
_entity.id
_entity.type
_entity.pdbx_description
1 polymer ?
#
loop_
_entity_poly.entity_id
_entity_poly.type
_entity_poly.pdbx_seq_one_letter_code
_entity_poly.pdbx_strand_id
1 'polypeptide(L)'
;MKSLILVCCLLALTSCDYFEKKKVYTKDILEEELQTFNWNDVDEYPTFDLCDSTSGKENKRHCFENTLTQILNRQLSNQNIVVTEDVNDTILLKITIDNQGKFSVDDVIASEITKAQIPKIDSLLIHSFDSLPKIYPAIKRSQQVNTQFSLPVVVNIN
;
A
#
# COMPACT_ATOMS: atom_id res chain seq x y z
N MET A 1 -33.90 -5.60 53.03
CA MET A 1 -32.56 -5.95 52.57
C MET A 1 -32.54 -7.05 51.48
N LYS A 2 -33.31 -8.11 51.57
CA LYS A 2 -33.37 -9.17 50.54
C LYS A 2 -33.89 -8.68 49.16
N SER A 3 -34.85 -7.75 49.15
CA SER A 3 -35.40 -7.19 47.89
C SER A 3 -34.42 -6.31 47.14
N LEU A 4 -33.50 -5.60 47.83
CA LEU A 4 -32.50 -4.73 47.22
C LEU A 4 -31.42 -5.54 46.53
N ILE A 5 -31.04 -6.70 47.07
CA ILE A 5 -30.02 -7.61 46.49
C ILE A 5 -30.58 -8.25 45.23
N LEU A 6 -31.87 -8.56 45.17
CA LEU A 6 -32.49 -9.16 43.99
C LEU A 6 -32.57 -8.20 42.81
N VAL A 7 -32.81 -6.89 43.06
CA VAL A 7 -32.80 -5.84 42.04
C VAL A 7 -31.35 -5.59 41.50
N CYS A 8 -30.33 -5.64 42.36
CA CYS A 8 -28.95 -5.51 41.95
C CYS A 8 -28.48 -6.67 41.08
N CYS A 9 -28.91 -7.91 41.37
CA CYS A 9 -28.60 -9.08 40.53
C CYS A 9 -29.28 -9.03 39.15
N LEU A 10 -30.50 -8.45 39.07
CA LEU A 10 -31.22 -8.34 37.78
C LEU A 10 -30.54 -7.31 36.85
N LEU A 11 -29.94 -6.26 37.39
CA LEU A 11 -29.24 -5.23 36.63
C LEU A 11 -27.84 -5.68 36.12
N ALA A 12 -27.26 -6.72 36.70
CA ALA A 12 -25.98 -7.26 36.28
C ALA A 12 -26.05 -8.17 35.04
N LEU A 13 -27.28 -8.58 34.60
CA LEU A 13 -27.48 -9.48 33.48
C LEU A 13 -27.66 -8.75 32.13
N THR A 14 -27.70 -7.43 32.10
CA THR A 14 -27.88 -6.66 30.86
C THR A 14 -26.60 -6.09 30.28
N SER A 15 -25.44 -6.50 30.79
CA SER A 15 -24.12 -5.92 30.41
C SER A 15 -23.33 -6.78 29.41
N CYS A 16 -23.94 -7.57 28.55
CA CYS A 16 -23.22 -8.45 27.62
C CYS A 16 -23.62 -8.30 26.16
N ASP A 17 -23.77 -7.06 25.62
CA ASP A 17 -23.99 -6.92 24.17
C ASP A 17 -23.31 -5.67 23.57
N TYR A 18 -22.11 -5.30 24.06
CA TYR A 18 -21.39 -4.16 23.48
C TYR A 18 -19.99 -4.53 22.98
N PHE A 19 -19.83 -5.73 22.41
CA PHE A 19 -18.61 -6.07 21.69
C PHE A 19 -18.94 -6.59 20.29
N GLU A 20 -19.55 -5.73 19.50
CA GLU A 20 -19.65 -5.97 18.06
C GLU A 20 -18.26 -5.82 17.46
N LYS A 21 -17.60 -6.95 17.21
CA LYS A 21 -16.40 -6.99 16.36
C LYS A 21 -16.80 -6.53 14.97
N LYS A 22 -16.59 -5.25 14.68
CA LYS A 22 -16.69 -4.71 13.32
C LYS A 22 -15.76 -5.56 12.44
N LYS A 23 -16.32 -6.36 11.55
CA LYS A 23 -15.56 -7.02 10.48
C LYS A 23 -15.00 -5.90 9.60
N VAL A 24 -13.74 -5.56 9.82
CA VAL A 24 -13.02 -4.61 8.96
C VAL A 24 -12.69 -5.41 7.70
N TYR A 25 -13.35 -5.09 6.60
CA TYR A 25 -13.06 -5.68 5.32
C TYR A 25 -11.72 -5.15 4.82
N THR A 26 -10.95 -5.99 4.15
CA THR A 26 -9.63 -5.64 3.57
C THR A 26 -9.71 -4.37 2.71
N LYS A 27 -10.85 -4.13 2.07
CA LYS A 27 -11.13 -2.92 1.31
C LYS A 27 -11.20 -1.65 2.16
N ASP A 28 -11.78 -1.73 3.36
CA ASP A 28 -11.90 -0.59 4.28
C ASP A 28 -10.53 -0.23 4.88
N ILE A 29 -9.69 -1.25 5.18
CA ILE A 29 -8.29 -1.05 5.61
C ILE A 29 -7.49 -0.42 4.48
N LEU A 30 -7.68 -0.88 3.24
CA LEU A 30 -6.97 -0.37 2.06
C LEU A 30 -7.33 1.10 1.81
N GLU A 31 -8.60 1.49 1.89
CA GLU A 31 -9.03 2.88 1.73
C GLU A 31 -8.53 3.77 2.88
N GLU A 32 -8.50 3.27 4.11
CA GLU A 32 -8.00 4.00 5.28
C GLU A 32 -6.47 4.15 5.22
N GLU A 33 -5.72 3.12 4.83
CA GLU A 33 -4.27 3.20 4.62
C GLU A 33 -3.90 4.10 3.44
N LEU A 34 -4.67 4.09 2.35
CA LEU A 34 -4.47 5.02 1.22
C LEU A 34 -4.73 6.48 1.60
N GLN A 35 -5.62 6.74 2.59
CA GLN A 35 -5.89 8.09 3.10
C GLN A 35 -4.87 8.55 4.16
N THR A 36 -4.25 7.63 4.90
CA THR A 36 -3.30 7.97 5.97
C THR A 36 -1.89 8.26 5.48
N PHE A 37 -1.57 7.93 4.22
CA PHE A 37 -0.30 8.32 3.63
C PHE A 37 -0.29 9.82 3.34
N ASN A 38 0.30 10.56 4.27
CA ASN A 38 0.35 12.01 4.23
C ASN A 38 1.44 12.50 3.25
N TRP A 39 1.22 12.26 1.94
CA TRP A 39 2.01 12.86 0.88
C TRP A 39 2.11 14.39 1.00
N ASN A 40 1.18 15.01 1.74
CA ASN A 40 1.16 16.45 1.97
C ASN A 40 2.25 16.94 2.94
N ASP A 41 3.02 16.04 3.54
CA ASP A 41 4.00 16.40 4.56
C ASP A 41 5.40 16.72 4.00
N VAL A 42 5.63 16.59 2.69
CA VAL A 42 6.87 16.97 2.02
C VAL A 42 6.66 18.18 1.12
N ASP A 43 7.71 18.98 0.91
CA ASP A 43 7.65 20.14 0.01
C ASP A 43 7.76 19.68 -1.46
N GLU A 44 8.64 18.68 -1.72
CA GLU A 44 8.79 18.03 -3.02
C GLU A 44 8.75 16.51 -2.87
N TYR A 45 8.03 15.84 -3.78
CA TYR A 45 7.98 14.39 -3.84
C TYR A 45 9.26 13.79 -4.43
N PRO A 46 9.54 12.49 -4.16
CA PRO A 46 10.58 11.80 -4.90
C PRO A 46 10.34 11.88 -6.40
N THR A 47 11.41 11.93 -7.18
CA THR A 47 11.28 12.08 -8.63
C THR A 47 12.38 11.33 -9.39
N PHE A 48 12.12 11.04 -10.66
CA PHE A 48 13.11 10.61 -11.64
C PHE A 48 13.61 11.80 -12.48
N ASP A 49 14.80 11.71 -13.07
CA ASP A 49 15.32 12.73 -13.99
C ASP A 49 14.32 13.10 -15.08
N LEU A 50 13.64 12.09 -15.64
CA LEU A 50 12.65 12.28 -16.72
C LEU A 50 11.43 13.11 -16.28
N CYS A 51 11.13 13.18 -14.99
CA CYS A 51 10.03 13.95 -14.43
C CYS A 51 10.41 15.37 -14.02
N ASP A 52 11.69 15.75 -14.11
CA ASP A 52 12.18 17.04 -13.63
C ASP A 52 11.62 18.22 -14.43
N SER A 53 11.38 18.03 -15.74
CA SER A 53 10.72 19.03 -16.59
C SER A 53 9.24 19.27 -16.31
N THR A 54 8.63 18.44 -15.47
CA THR A 54 7.21 18.52 -15.14
C THR A 54 6.97 19.61 -14.10
N SER A 55 6.13 20.58 -14.41
CA SER A 55 5.81 21.68 -13.50
C SER A 55 4.72 21.33 -12.50
N GLY A 56 4.96 21.70 -11.23
CA GLY A 56 4.00 21.53 -10.13
C GLY A 56 4.15 20.19 -9.39
N LYS A 57 3.94 20.27 -8.07
CA LYS A 57 4.15 19.17 -7.13
C LYS A 57 3.33 17.93 -7.49
N GLU A 58 2.04 18.09 -7.75
CA GLU A 58 1.15 16.98 -8.09
C GLU A 58 1.49 16.32 -9.44
N ASN A 59 1.86 17.12 -10.44
CA ASN A 59 2.24 16.57 -11.73
C ASN A 59 3.54 15.76 -11.64
N LYS A 60 4.52 16.21 -10.83
CA LYS A 60 5.75 15.45 -10.54
C LYS A 60 5.42 14.12 -9.86
N ARG A 61 4.51 14.12 -8.89
CA ARG A 61 4.03 12.90 -8.24
C ARG A 61 3.42 11.92 -9.24
N HIS A 62 2.48 12.38 -10.04
CA HIS A 62 1.86 11.53 -11.07
C HIS A 62 2.87 11.00 -12.08
N CYS A 63 3.84 11.82 -12.51
CA CYS A 63 4.90 11.37 -13.38
C CYS A 63 5.72 10.24 -12.71
N PHE A 64 6.08 10.38 -11.45
CA PHE A 64 6.81 9.39 -10.68
C PHE A 64 6.03 8.07 -10.55
N GLU A 65 4.77 8.14 -10.10
CA GLU A 65 3.89 6.97 -9.95
C GLU A 65 3.68 6.24 -11.28
N ASN A 66 3.40 6.99 -12.35
CA ASN A 66 3.23 6.43 -13.69
C ASN A 66 4.49 5.74 -14.20
N THR A 67 5.66 6.33 -13.93
CA THR A 67 6.95 5.74 -14.33
C THR A 67 7.20 4.42 -13.59
N LEU A 68 6.95 4.38 -12.27
CA LEU A 68 7.04 3.14 -11.50
C LEU A 68 6.10 2.06 -12.04
N THR A 69 4.85 2.43 -12.28
CA THR A 69 3.84 1.50 -12.83
C THR A 69 4.23 0.98 -14.21
N GLN A 70 4.78 1.82 -15.07
CA GLN A 70 5.26 1.39 -16.40
C GLN A 70 6.44 0.43 -16.32
N ILE A 71 7.40 0.68 -15.41
CA ILE A 71 8.53 -0.21 -15.19
C ILE A 71 8.04 -1.56 -14.70
N LEU A 72 7.16 -1.57 -13.68
CA LEU A 72 6.56 -2.77 -13.13
C LEU A 72 5.82 -3.58 -14.21
N ASN A 73 4.93 -2.94 -14.94
CA ASN A 73 4.16 -3.61 -16.00
C ASN A 73 5.07 -4.21 -17.09
N ARG A 74 6.14 -3.51 -17.47
CA ARG A 74 7.11 -4.02 -18.44
C ARG A 74 7.82 -5.28 -17.92
N GLN A 75 8.21 -5.29 -16.66
CA GLN A 75 8.90 -6.43 -16.05
C GLN A 75 7.95 -7.62 -15.87
N LEU A 76 6.72 -7.38 -15.42
CA LEU A 76 5.72 -8.43 -15.23
C LEU A 76 5.24 -9.02 -16.56
N SER A 77 5.08 -8.22 -17.61
CA SER A 77 4.67 -8.74 -18.93
C SER A 77 5.70 -9.68 -19.57
N ASN A 78 6.96 -9.62 -19.13
CA ASN A 78 7.99 -10.55 -19.56
C ASN A 78 7.96 -11.89 -18.79
N GLN A 79 7.13 -11.99 -17.74
CA GLN A 79 7.00 -13.20 -16.94
C GLN A 79 5.89 -14.09 -17.52
N ASN A 80 6.15 -15.37 -17.61
CA ASN A 80 5.14 -16.35 -18.01
C ASN A 80 4.38 -16.82 -16.76
N ILE A 81 3.36 -16.04 -16.34
CA ILE A 81 2.53 -16.36 -15.17
C ILE A 81 1.36 -17.20 -15.66
N VAL A 82 1.26 -18.43 -15.16
CA VAL A 82 0.15 -19.34 -15.44
C VAL A 82 -0.61 -19.57 -14.15
N VAL A 83 -1.91 -19.35 -14.20
CA VAL A 83 -2.84 -19.57 -13.08
C VAL A 83 -3.83 -20.69 -13.42
N THR A 84 -4.37 -21.36 -12.43
CA THR A 84 -5.40 -22.40 -12.59
C THR A 84 -6.80 -21.85 -12.38
N GLU A 85 -6.93 -20.72 -11.73
CA GLU A 85 -8.17 -19.96 -11.51
C GLU A 85 -7.92 -18.48 -11.79
N ASP A 86 -8.94 -17.76 -12.25
CA ASP A 86 -8.85 -16.33 -12.54
C ASP A 86 -8.40 -15.55 -11.30
N VAL A 87 -7.43 -14.67 -11.49
CA VAL A 87 -6.93 -13.77 -10.46
C VAL A 87 -7.35 -12.35 -10.81
N ASN A 88 -8.14 -11.74 -9.95
CA ASN A 88 -8.50 -10.32 -10.03
C ASN A 88 -8.28 -9.70 -8.66
N ASP A 89 -7.18 -8.99 -8.49
CA ASP A 89 -6.75 -8.45 -7.21
C ASP A 89 -6.10 -7.07 -7.36
N THR A 90 -6.08 -6.31 -6.27
CA THR A 90 -5.28 -5.10 -6.14
C THR A 90 -4.25 -5.31 -5.05
N ILE A 91 -3.02 -5.57 -5.46
CA ILE A 91 -1.89 -5.77 -4.56
C ILE A 91 -1.39 -4.40 -4.11
N LEU A 92 -1.17 -4.23 -2.81
CA LEU A 92 -0.63 -3.00 -2.24
C LEU A 92 0.86 -3.20 -1.91
N LEU A 93 1.73 -2.44 -2.59
CA LEU A 93 3.16 -2.40 -2.30
C LEU A 93 3.45 -1.26 -1.34
N LYS A 94 3.99 -1.58 -0.15
CA LYS A 94 4.54 -0.57 0.76
C LYS A 94 5.99 -0.30 0.36
N ILE A 95 6.28 0.95 0.06
CA ILE A 95 7.55 1.37 -0.52
C ILE A 95 8.18 2.45 0.35
N THR A 96 9.47 2.33 0.59
CA THR A 96 10.30 3.38 1.20
C THR A 96 11.31 3.89 0.18
N ILE A 97 11.45 5.21 0.11
CA ILE A 97 12.57 5.88 -0.54
C ILE A 97 13.32 6.65 0.55
N ASP A 98 14.58 6.30 0.75
CA ASP A 98 15.40 6.95 1.76
C ASP A 98 15.90 8.33 1.30
N ASN A 99 16.53 9.06 2.21
CA ASN A 99 17.09 10.39 1.95
C ASN A 99 18.27 10.41 0.97
N GLN A 100 18.71 9.26 0.47
CA GLN A 100 19.72 9.11 -0.59
C GLN A 100 19.11 8.72 -1.93
N GLY A 101 17.78 8.52 -1.98
CA GLY A 101 17.05 8.07 -3.15
C GLY A 101 17.10 6.56 -3.36
N LYS A 102 17.48 5.79 -2.34
CA LYS A 102 17.44 4.32 -2.40
C LYS A 102 16.00 3.83 -2.23
N PHE A 103 15.55 3.05 -3.20
CA PHE A 103 14.23 2.45 -3.22
C PHE A 103 14.23 1.09 -2.51
N SER A 104 13.19 0.81 -1.74
CA SER A 104 12.93 -0.51 -1.15
C SER A 104 11.43 -0.80 -1.13
N VAL A 105 11.07 -2.07 -1.34
CA VAL A 105 9.72 -2.58 -1.06
C VAL A 105 9.76 -3.18 0.33
N ASP A 106 8.98 -2.63 1.23
CA ASP A 106 8.96 -3.04 2.65
C ASP A 106 7.95 -4.17 2.89
N ASP A 107 6.84 -4.16 2.14
CA ASP A 107 5.76 -5.14 2.29
C ASP A 107 4.97 -5.30 0.98
N VAL A 108 4.41 -6.51 0.78
CA VAL A 108 3.53 -6.86 -0.36
C VAL A 108 2.24 -7.45 0.19
N ILE A 109 1.18 -6.68 0.11
CA ILE A 109 -0.15 -7.08 0.60
C ILE A 109 -0.99 -7.52 -0.59
N ALA A 110 -1.22 -8.82 -0.71
CA ALA A 110 -2.04 -9.46 -1.74
C ALA A 110 -3.06 -10.40 -1.10
N SER A 111 -4.13 -10.71 -1.81
CA SER A 111 -5.13 -11.66 -1.35
C SER A 111 -4.56 -13.09 -1.23
N GLU A 112 -5.16 -13.92 -0.39
CA GLU A 112 -4.78 -15.32 -0.23
C GLU A 112 -4.92 -16.10 -1.55
N ILE A 113 -5.92 -15.76 -2.36
CA ILE A 113 -6.13 -16.37 -3.69
C ILE A 113 -4.95 -16.04 -4.60
N THR A 114 -4.54 -14.77 -4.65
CA THR A 114 -3.39 -14.33 -5.45
C THR A 114 -2.10 -15.07 -5.04
N LYS A 115 -1.84 -15.16 -3.73
CA LYS A 115 -0.67 -15.87 -3.19
C LYS A 115 -0.71 -17.37 -3.47
N ALA A 116 -1.89 -17.98 -3.42
CA ALA A 116 -2.06 -19.41 -3.75
C ALA A 116 -1.85 -19.69 -5.25
N GLN A 117 -2.38 -18.83 -6.14
CA GLN A 117 -2.26 -18.98 -7.59
C GLN A 117 -0.87 -18.58 -8.09
N ILE A 118 -0.23 -17.60 -7.45
CA ILE A 118 1.08 -17.07 -7.84
C ILE A 118 2.01 -17.06 -6.61
N PRO A 119 2.54 -18.21 -6.17
CA PRO A 119 3.32 -18.29 -4.92
C PRO A 119 4.59 -17.43 -4.90
N LYS A 120 5.08 -17.00 -6.06
CA LYS A 120 6.27 -16.14 -6.20
C LYS A 120 5.92 -14.67 -6.44
N ILE A 121 4.66 -14.25 -6.25
CA ILE A 121 4.21 -12.89 -6.59
C ILE A 121 5.03 -11.82 -5.85
N ASP A 122 5.31 -12.03 -4.56
CA ASP A 122 6.08 -11.08 -3.75
C ASP A 122 7.49 -10.90 -4.36
N SER A 123 8.16 -11.99 -4.68
CA SER A 123 9.51 -11.97 -5.29
C SER A 123 9.49 -11.32 -6.68
N LEU A 124 8.48 -11.62 -7.51
CA LEU A 124 8.34 -11.03 -8.84
C LEU A 124 8.15 -9.52 -8.76
N LEU A 125 7.31 -9.05 -7.84
CA LEU A 125 7.05 -7.62 -7.64
C LEU A 125 8.30 -6.89 -7.11
N ILE A 126 8.99 -7.45 -6.11
CA ILE A 126 10.21 -6.87 -5.57
C ILE A 126 11.29 -6.77 -6.65
N HIS A 127 11.58 -7.85 -7.37
CA HIS A 127 12.61 -7.87 -8.41
C HIS A 127 12.27 -7.02 -9.65
N SER A 128 11.00 -6.66 -9.84
CA SER A 128 10.61 -5.74 -10.91
C SER A 128 11.24 -4.35 -10.77
N PHE A 129 11.73 -4.02 -9.58
CA PHE A 129 12.36 -2.73 -9.28
C PHE A 129 13.89 -2.78 -9.16
N ASP A 130 14.53 -3.92 -9.45
CA ASP A 130 16.00 -4.06 -9.35
C ASP A 130 16.78 -3.11 -10.29
N SER A 131 16.15 -2.66 -11.36
CA SER A 131 16.77 -1.83 -12.40
C SER A 131 16.11 -0.46 -12.55
N LEU A 132 15.76 0.17 -11.42
CA LEU A 132 15.19 1.53 -11.45
C LEU A 132 16.22 2.57 -11.91
N PRO A 133 15.80 3.60 -12.67
CA PRO A 133 16.57 4.79 -12.86
C PRO A 133 16.89 5.48 -11.53
N LYS A 134 17.87 6.40 -11.54
CA LYS A 134 18.18 7.19 -10.35
C LYS A 134 16.94 7.92 -9.85
N ILE A 135 16.69 7.80 -8.55
CA ILE A 135 15.62 8.51 -7.85
C ILE A 135 16.24 9.65 -7.04
N TYR A 136 15.66 10.82 -7.16
CA TYR A 136 15.94 11.94 -6.25
C TYR A 136 14.96 11.84 -5.07
N PRO A 137 15.46 11.94 -3.83
CA PRO A 137 14.61 11.79 -2.65
C PRO A 137 13.68 12.99 -2.47
N ALA A 138 12.67 12.79 -1.64
CA ALA A 138 11.79 13.88 -1.25
C ALA A 138 12.51 14.98 -0.49
N ILE A 139 12.00 16.20 -0.60
CA ILE A 139 12.52 17.37 0.10
C ILE A 139 11.47 17.90 1.08
N LYS A 140 11.91 18.16 2.32
CA LYS A 140 11.14 18.86 3.34
C LYS A 140 12.01 19.91 4.01
N ARG A 141 11.58 21.17 4.00
CA ARG A 141 12.34 22.30 4.57
C ARG A 141 13.78 22.36 4.04
N SER A 142 13.93 22.18 2.72
CA SER A 142 15.22 22.16 2.02
C SER A 142 16.17 21.01 2.44
N GLN A 143 15.65 19.95 3.11
CA GLN A 143 16.42 18.78 3.48
C GLN A 143 15.86 17.54 2.79
N GLN A 144 16.75 16.65 2.36
CA GLN A 144 16.37 15.35 1.83
C GLN A 144 15.85 14.46 2.97
N VAL A 145 14.68 13.87 2.80
CA VAL A 145 14.00 13.07 3.82
C VAL A 145 13.58 11.70 3.29
N ASN A 146 13.45 10.76 4.21
CA ASN A 146 12.83 9.47 3.89
C ASN A 146 11.34 9.67 3.65
N THR A 147 10.80 8.95 2.68
CA THR A 147 9.36 8.90 2.40
C THR A 147 8.87 7.47 2.27
N GLN A 148 7.65 7.24 2.72
CA GLN A 148 6.95 5.97 2.55
C GLN A 148 5.65 6.22 1.81
N PHE A 149 5.28 5.30 0.94
CA PHE A 149 4.01 5.34 0.21
C PHE A 149 3.55 3.95 -0.19
N SER A 150 2.26 3.85 -0.52
CA SER A 150 1.67 2.61 -1.01
C SER A 150 1.37 2.75 -2.50
N LEU A 151 1.84 1.80 -3.29
CA LEU A 151 1.58 1.71 -4.72
C LEU A 151 0.56 0.59 -4.98
N PRO A 152 -0.67 0.90 -5.40
CA PRO A 152 -1.63 -0.12 -5.79
C PRO A 152 -1.26 -0.70 -7.16
N VAL A 153 -1.22 -2.02 -7.24
CA VAL A 153 -0.94 -2.78 -8.46
C VAL A 153 -2.13 -3.66 -8.79
N VAL A 154 -2.82 -3.34 -9.87
CA VAL A 154 -3.96 -4.15 -10.33
C VAL A 154 -3.43 -5.36 -11.11
N VAL A 155 -3.78 -6.56 -10.66
CA VAL A 155 -3.47 -7.83 -11.31
C VAL A 155 -4.75 -8.46 -11.81
N ASN A 156 -4.82 -8.70 -13.12
CA ASN A 156 -5.94 -9.37 -13.77
C ASN A 156 -5.39 -10.42 -14.73
N ILE A 157 -5.56 -11.71 -14.39
CA ILE A 157 -5.08 -12.86 -15.16
C ILE A 157 -6.24 -13.84 -15.28
N ASN A 158 -6.59 -14.17 -16.53
CA ASN A 158 -7.68 -15.08 -16.90
C ASN A 158 -7.12 -16.33 -17.58
#